data_af40fe2e7ff30fbeb1a5fefd7d992e40
#
_entry.id   af40fe2e7ff30fbeb1a5fefd7d992e40
#
_cell.length_a   1.000
_cell.length_b   1.000
_cell.length_c   1.000
_cell.angle_alpha   90.00
_cell.angle_beta   90.00
_cell.angle_gamma   90.00
#
_symmetry.space_group_name_H-M   'P 1'
#
loop_
_entity.id
_entity.type
_entity.pdbx_description
1 polymer ?
#
loop_
_entity_poly.entity_id
_entity_poly.type
_entity_poly.pdbx_seq_one_letter_code
_entity_poly.pdbx_strand_id
1 'polypeptide(L)'
;LEKELPEVDRFYGKFNWKELISDLGKSYHQELATERVLTTPRHYAYVKIGEGCNRTCSYCSIPIITGAYQSRPMEEVVDEVRGLVAQGVKEFQMIAQDLTFYGLDRYKRMALPELVERVSDIPGVEWIRLHYGYPSHFPYDLLPVMRERDNVCKYMDIALQHISDPMLKMMRRNITKAETYELLERMRREVPGIHLRTTLMVGHPGETEQDFEELIRFVKDIRFERMGAFAYSHEEGTYAYQHYKDEIPQEVKQDRLDYLMRVQEGISADVNASKVGQTFRVIVDREEEDFYVGRTQYDSPEVDPEILISKDTPLSPGSFYQVKVIDAQAFDLYGKVLN
;
A
#
# COMPACT_ATOMS: atom_id res chain seq x y z
N LEU A 1 -6.83 -28.24 -7.35
CA LEU A 1 -6.00 -28.62 -6.19
C LEU A 1 -6.43 -29.96 -5.60
N GLU A 2 -7.70 -30.18 -5.18
CA GLU A 2 -8.15 -31.46 -4.58
C GLU A 2 -7.87 -32.68 -5.48
N LYS A 3 -7.97 -32.52 -6.81
CA LYS A 3 -7.67 -33.57 -7.78
C LYS A 3 -6.17 -33.73 -8.06
N GLU A 4 -5.39 -32.71 -7.81
CA GLU A 4 -3.96 -32.64 -8.11
C GLU A 4 -3.09 -33.04 -6.92
N LEU A 5 -3.64 -32.92 -5.73
CA LEU A 5 -2.98 -33.23 -4.46
C LEU A 5 -3.82 -34.25 -3.64
N PRO A 6 -3.93 -35.49 -4.12
CA PRO A 6 -4.77 -36.53 -3.51
C PRO A 6 -4.24 -36.98 -2.12
N GLU A 7 -3.01 -36.66 -1.79
CA GLU A 7 -2.39 -36.92 -0.49
C GLU A 7 -2.82 -35.93 0.64
N VAL A 8 -3.54 -34.88 0.28
CA VAL A 8 -4.04 -33.89 1.25
C VAL A 8 -5.39 -34.35 1.81
N ASP A 9 -5.49 -34.54 3.10
CA ASP A 9 -6.70 -35.04 3.76
C ASP A 9 -7.88 -34.07 3.66
N ARG A 10 -7.64 -32.75 3.75
CA ARG A 10 -8.68 -31.73 3.68
C ARG A 10 -8.19 -30.41 3.12
N PHE A 11 -9.04 -29.73 2.36
CA PHE A 11 -8.86 -28.38 1.86
C PHE A 11 -9.85 -27.43 2.51
N TYR A 12 -9.37 -26.28 2.97
CA TYR A 12 -10.21 -25.24 3.58
C TYR A 12 -10.16 -23.97 2.73
N GLY A 13 -11.34 -23.42 2.41
CA GLY A 13 -11.44 -22.10 1.83
C GLY A 13 -11.01 -21.02 2.83
N LYS A 14 -10.61 -19.85 2.34
CA LYS A 14 -10.08 -18.75 3.17
C LYS A 14 -11.03 -18.26 4.29
N PHE A 15 -12.31 -18.59 4.19
CA PHE A 15 -13.32 -18.22 5.21
C PHE A 15 -13.75 -19.39 6.11
N ASN A 16 -13.20 -20.59 5.92
CA ASN A 16 -13.62 -21.80 6.62
C ASN A 16 -12.90 -21.99 7.96
N TRP A 17 -12.57 -20.90 8.67
CA TRP A 17 -11.85 -20.95 9.94
C TRP A 17 -12.55 -21.78 11.01
N LYS A 18 -13.89 -21.72 11.06
CA LYS A 18 -14.68 -22.48 12.05
C LYS A 18 -14.55 -23.98 11.83
N GLU A 19 -14.60 -24.39 10.55
CA GLU A 19 -14.42 -25.79 10.17
C GLU A 19 -13.01 -26.28 10.49
N LEU A 20 -11.98 -25.49 10.09
CA LEU A 20 -10.60 -25.82 10.40
C LEU A 20 -10.37 -25.99 11.91
N ILE A 21 -10.86 -25.06 12.73
CA ILE A 21 -10.70 -25.11 14.19
C ILE A 21 -11.45 -26.31 14.77
N SER A 22 -12.67 -26.59 14.27
CA SER A 22 -13.46 -27.74 14.69
C SER A 22 -12.76 -29.07 14.34
N ASP A 23 -12.20 -29.19 13.16
CA ASP A 23 -11.50 -30.40 12.71
C ASP A 23 -10.18 -30.63 13.47
N LEU A 24 -9.56 -29.58 13.97
CA LEU A 24 -8.43 -29.67 14.90
C LEU A 24 -8.84 -30.00 16.34
N GLY A 25 -10.13 -30.33 16.57
CA GLY A 25 -10.67 -30.72 17.87
C GLY A 25 -10.73 -29.57 18.88
N LYS A 26 -10.82 -28.31 18.41
CA LYS A 26 -10.92 -27.09 19.22
C LYS A 26 -12.28 -26.45 19.10
N SER A 27 -12.70 -25.74 20.14
CA SER A 27 -13.89 -24.89 20.09
C SER A 27 -13.55 -23.53 19.49
N TYR A 28 -14.35 -23.07 18.54
CA TYR A 28 -14.24 -21.72 18.02
C TYR A 28 -14.96 -20.74 18.97
N HIS A 29 -14.21 -19.76 19.47
CA HIS A 29 -14.70 -18.72 20.37
C HIS A 29 -14.80 -17.39 19.62
N GLN A 30 -16.03 -16.97 19.32
CA GLN A 30 -16.31 -15.73 18.57
C GLN A 30 -15.78 -14.49 19.32
N GLU A 31 -15.82 -14.50 20.65
CA GLU A 31 -15.32 -13.44 21.53
C GLU A 31 -13.81 -13.22 21.43
N LEU A 32 -13.05 -14.25 21.01
CA LEU A 32 -11.60 -14.18 20.80
C LEU A 32 -11.21 -13.88 19.37
N ALA A 33 -12.19 -13.72 18.47
CA ALA A 33 -11.91 -13.53 17.04
C ALA A 33 -11.15 -12.23 16.71
N THR A 34 -11.19 -11.25 17.61
CA THR A 34 -10.44 -10.00 17.51
C THR A 34 -9.10 -10.00 18.23
N GLU A 35 -8.84 -11.02 19.05
CA GLU A 35 -7.55 -11.18 19.71
C GLU A 35 -6.49 -11.60 18.69
N ARG A 36 -5.36 -10.88 18.68
CA ARG A 36 -4.25 -11.14 17.76
C ARG A 36 -2.93 -11.25 18.51
N VAL A 37 -2.17 -12.27 18.14
CA VAL A 37 -0.74 -12.30 18.42
C VAL A 37 -0.02 -11.54 17.29
N LEU A 38 0.63 -10.44 17.66
CA LEU A 38 1.37 -9.64 16.69
C LEU A 38 2.69 -10.33 16.34
N THR A 39 2.94 -10.48 15.05
CA THR A 39 4.24 -10.91 14.49
C THR A 39 5.08 -9.73 13.98
N THR A 40 4.47 -8.54 13.91
CA THR A 40 5.13 -7.26 13.67
C THR A 40 5.76 -6.71 14.95
N PRO A 41 6.64 -5.70 14.88
CA PRO A 41 6.97 -4.86 16.02
C PRO A 41 5.72 -4.36 16.74
N ARG A 42 5.79 -4.19 18.07
CA ARG A 42 4.61 -3.92 18.91
C ARG A 42 3.91 -2.58 18.63
N HIS A 43 4.56 -1.65 17.95
CA HIS A 43 4.07 -0.30 17.77
C HIS A 43 3.26 -0.09 16.47
N TYR A 44 3.28 -1.05 15.54
CA TYR A 44 2.41 -1.00 14.37
C TYR A 44 1.73 -2.35 14.08
N ALA A 45 0.60 -2.30 13.39
CA ALA A 45 -0.12 -3.48 12.97
C ALA A 45 -0.79 -3.28 11.61
N TYR A 46 -0.86 -4.37 10.82
CA TYR A 46 -1.68 -4.42 9.63
C TYR A 46 -3.12 -4.75 10.00
N VAL A 47 -4.07 -3.95 9.55
CA VAL A 47 -5.51 -4.16 9.75
C VAL A 47 -6.17 -4.39 8.40
N LYS A 48 -6.52 -5.64 8.15
CA LYS A 48 -7.23 -6.02 6.92
C LYS A 48 -8.69 -5.63 7.04
N ILE A 49 -9.16 -4.72 6.16
CA ILE A 49 -10.54 -4.22 6.18
C ILE A 49 -11.47 -4.94 5.19
N GLY A 50 -10.91 -5.68 4.26
CA GLY A 50 -11.65 -6.47 3.28
C GLY A 50 -10.75 -7.52 2.65
N GLU A 51 -11.37 -8.48 1.95
CA GLU A 51 -10.70 -9.58 1.28
C GLU A 51 -11.31 -9.81 -0.09
N GLY A 52 -10.47 -10.20 -1.07
CA GLY A 52 -10.90 -10.41 -2.45
C GLY A 52 -10.83 -9.13 -3.29
N CYS A 53 -11.18 -9.24 -4.56
CA CYS A 53 -11.17 -8.11 -5.48
C CYS A 53 -12.18 -8.30 -6.61
N ASN A 54 -12.96 -7.25 -6.89
CA ASN A 54 -13.93 -7.22 -7.99
C ASN A 54 -13.40 -6.55 -9.26
N ARG A 55 -12.12 -6.13 -9.25
CA ARG A 55 -11.49 -5.56 -10.44
C ARG A 55 -11.16 -6.67 -11.44
N THR A 56 -11.20 -6.32 -12.70
CA THR A 56 -11.00 -7.26 -13.82
C THR A 56 -9.70 -7.00 -14.56
N CYS A 57 -8.66 -6.54 -13.86
CA CYS A 57 -7.35 -6.29 -14.45
C CYS A 57 -6.83 -7.52 -15.19
N SER A 58 -6.41 -7.34 -16.46
CA SER A 58 -6.12 -8.45 -17.36
C SER A 58 -4.98 -9.38 -16.90
N TYR A 59 -4.03 -8.83 -16.18
CA TYR A 59 -2.81 -9.50 -15.70
C TYR A 59 -2.95 -10.14 -14.31
N CYS A 60 -4.08 -9.90 -13.61
CA CYS A 60 -4.17 -10.17 -12.18
C CYS A 60 -4.91 -11.47 -11.88
N SER A 61 -4.26 -12.34 -11.10
CA SER A 61 -4.82 -13.61 -10.60
C SER A 61 -5.59 -13.46 -9.28
N ILE A 62 -5.54 -12.31 -8.62
CA ILE A 62 -6.18 -12.10 -7.31
C ILE A 62 -7.66 -12.50 -7.28
N PRO A 63 -8.53 -12.08 -8.23
CA PRO A 63 -9.93 -12.50 -8.20
C PRO A 63 -10.13 -14.02 -8.30
N ILE A 64 -9.20 -14.71 -8.97
CA ILE A 64 -9.22 -16.18 -9.13
C ILE A 64 -8.85 -16.85 -7.80
N ILE A 65 -7.82 -16.33 -7.13
CA ILE A 65 -7.28 -16.89 -5.88
C ILE A 65 -8.18 -16.56 -4.69
N THR A 66 -8.62 -15.28 -4.58
CA THR A 66 -9.29 -14.78 -3.39
C THR A 66 -10.81 -14.60 -3.54
N GLY A 67 -11.34 -14.68 -4.77
CA GLY A 67 -12.76 -14.49 -5.07
C GLY A 67 -13.21 -13.05 -4.97
N ALA A 68 -14.54 -12.87 -4.91
CA ALA A 68 -15.18 -11.56 -4.83
C ALA A 68 -14.81 -10.80 -3.55
N TYR A 69 -14.81 -9.49 -3.64
CA TYR A 69 -14.52 -8.61 -2.51
C TYR A 69 -15.57 -8.74 -1.40
N GLN A 70 -15.10 -8.85 -0.17
CA GLN A 70 -15.93 -8.91 1.03
C GLN A 70 -15.37 -7.92 2.06
N SER A 71 -16.14 -6.87 2.34
CA SER A 71 -15.81 -5.90 3.39
C SER A 71 -16.03 -6.52 4.77
N ARG A 72 -15.11 -6.31 5.67
CA ARG A 72 -15.35 -6.57 7.09
C ARG A 72 -16.34 -5.55 7.66
N PRO A 73 -17.21 -5.92 8.62
CA PRO A 73 -18.03 -4.97 9.34
C PRO A 73 -17.18 -3.85 9.96
N MET A 74 -17.66 -2.61 9.86
CA MET A 74 -16.92 -1.44 10.36
C MET A 74 -16.67 -1.55 11.86
N GLU A 75 -17.67 -2.01 12.60
CA GLU A 75 -17.61 -2.22 14.04
C GLU A 75 -16.50 -3.21 14.43
N GLU A 76 -16.38 -4.32 13.71
CA GLU A 76 -15.33 -5.32 13.96
C GLU A 76 -13.92 -4.76 13.72
N VAL A 77 -13.76 -3.90 12.69
CA VAL A 77 -12.48 -3.24 12.41
C VAL A 77 -12.14 -2.24 13.52
N VAL A 78 -13.12 -1.44 13.94
CA VAL A 78 -12.97 -0.46 15.03
C VAL A 78 -12.63 -1.15 16.35
N ASP A 79 -13.30 -2.25 16.67
CA ASP A 79 -13.05 -3.00 17.92
C ASP A 79 -11.69 -3.70 17.90
N GLU A 80 -11.26 -4.23 16.74
CA GLU A 80 -9.90 -4.76 16.59
C GLU A 80 -8.84 -3.67 16.84
N VAL A 81 -9.02 -2.47 16.26
CA VAL A 81 -8.09 -1.35 16.48
C VAL A 81 -8.05 -0.95 17.94
N ARG A 82 -9.18 -0.86 18.63
CA ARG A 82 -9.23 -0.59 20.09
C ARG A 82 -8.45 -1.64 20.90
N GLY A 83 -8.63 -2.92 20.57
CA GLY A 83 -7.89 -4.01 21.19
C GLY A 83 -6.39 -3.93 20.96
N LEU A 84 -5.97 -3.53 19.77
CA LEU A 84 -4.56 -3.35 19.42
C LEU A 84 -3.96 -2.10 20.10
N VAL A 85 -4.70 -1.00 20.21
CA VAL A 85 -4.27 0.18 20.99
C VAL A 85 -4.04 -0.19 22.46
N ALA A 86 -4.93 -1.00 23.05
CA ALA A 86 -4.75 -1.48 24.43
C ALA A 86 -3.50 -2.36 24.61
N GLN A 87 -2.98 -2.97 23.53
CA GLN A 87 -1.71 -3.70 23.50
C GLN A 87 -0.48 -2.81 23.23
N GLY A 88 -0.69 -1.50 22.98
CA GLY A 88 0.37 -0.52 22.75
C GLY A 88 0.66 -0.21 21.27
N VAL A 89 -0.14 -0.71 20.34
CA VAL A 89 -0.03 -0.37 18.92
C VAL A 89 -0.42 1.10 18.71
N LYS A 90 0.39 1.83 17.95
CA LYS A 90 0.22 3.26 17.68
C LYS A 90 -0.02 3.57 16.21
N GLU A 91 0.49 2.74 15.29
CA GLU A 91 0.35 2.91 13.86
C GLU A 91 -0.42 1.75 13.24
N PHE A 92 -1.39 2.07 12.36
CA PHE A 92 -2.28 1.10 11.73
C PHE A 92 -2.16 1.16 10.22
N GLN A 93 -1.68 0.07 9.62
CA GLN A 93 -1.62 -0.11 8.18
C GLN A 93 -2.95 -0.69 7.71
N MET A 94 -3.85 0.15 7.17
CA MET A 94 -5.12 -0.32 6.62
C MET A 94 -4.88 -0.98 5.27
N ILE A 95 -5.23 -2.27 5.15
CA ILE A 95 -4.95 -3.07 3.95
C ILE A 95 -6.18 -3.78 3.41
N ALA A 96 -6.25 -3.90 2.09
CA ALA A 96 -7.11 -4.79 1.32
C ALA A 96 -6.48 -4.93 -0.08
N GLN A 97 -7.00 -5.81 -0.92
CA GLN A 97 -6.60 -5.86 -2.33
C GLN A 97 -7.07 -4.63 -3.13
N ASP A 98 -8.10 -3.95 -2.65
CA ASP A 98 -8.57 -2.65 -3.11
C ASP A 98 -9.27 -1.92 -1.96
N LEU A 99 -8.57 -0.99 -1.31
CA LEU A 99 -9.15 -0.19 -0.20
C LEU A 99 -10.35 0.64 -0.66
N THR A 100 -10.30 1.16 -1.89
CA THR A 100 -11.32 2.09 -2.39
C THR A 100 -12.68 1.42 -2.59
N PHE A 101 -12.72 0.08 -2.67
CA PHE A 101 -13.96 -0.69 -2.80
C PHE A 101 -14.71 -0.89 -1.46
N TYR A 102 -14.06 -0.60 -0.33
CA TYR A 102 -14.63 -0.87 0.99
C TYR A 102 -16.03 -0.30 1.18
N GLY A 103 -16.94 -1.16 1.59
CA GLY A 103 -18.33 -0.84 1.90
C GLY A 103 -19.32 -1.00 0.74
N LEU A 104 -18.87 -1.04 -0.52
CA LEU A 104 -19.78 -1.16 -1.67
C LEU A 104 -20.62 -2.45 -1.64
N ASP A 105 -20.01 -3.57 -1.26
CA ASP A 105 -20.69 -4.85 -1.13
C ASP A 105 -21.66 -4.87 0.04
N ARG A 106 -21.26 -4.32 1.19
CA ARG A 106 -21.98 -4.40 2.47
C ARG A 106 -22.96 -3.24 2.70
N TYR A 107 -22.50 -2.00 2.49
CA TYR A 107 -23.25 -0.77 2.82
C TYR A 107 -23.84 -0.09 1.59
N LYS A 108 -23.61 -0.64 0.38
CA LYS A 108 -24.05 -0.08 -0.91
C LYS A 108 -23.53 1.33 -1.20
N ARG A 109 -22.44 1.70 -0.56
CA ARG A 109 -21.69 2.95 -0.74
C ARG A 109 -20.23 2.75 -0.43
N MET A 110 -19.36 3.63 -0.93
CA MET A 110 -17.97 3.69 -0.52
C MET A 110 -17.91 4.19 0.92
N ALA A 111 -17.46 3.35 1.84
CA ALA A 111 -17.46 3.63 3.27
C ALA A 111 -16.06 3.77 3.88
N LEU A 112 -15.01 3.79 3.04
CA LEU A 112 -13.64 3.97 3.51
C LEU A 112 -13.44 5.28 4.26
N PRO A 113 -13.93 6.45 3.80
CA PRO A 113 -13.78 7.71 4.53
C PRO A 113 -14.34 7.63 5.96
N GLU A 114 -15.58 7.12 6.12
CA GLU A 114 -16.21 6.95 7.44
C GLU A 114 -15.43 5.98 8.33
N LEU A 115 -14.92 4.86 7.78
CA LEU A 115 -14.11 3.93 8.56
C LEU A 115 -12.83 4.61 9.07
N VAL A 116 -12.14 5.36 8.20
CA VAL A 116 -10.91 6.07 8.57
C VAL A 116 -11.18 7.13 9.65
N GLU A 117 -12.27 7.88 9.54
CA GLU A 117 -12.69 8.84 10.57
C GLU A 117 -12.93 8.15 11.92
N ARG A 118 -13.72 7.07 11.94
CA ARG A 118 -14.02 6.31 13.17
C ARG A 118 -12.78 5.71 13.81
N VAL A 119 -11.82 5.23 13.02
CA VAL A 119 -10.53 4.74 13.53
C VAL A 119 -9.68 5.89 14.04
N SER A 120 -9.68 7.04 13.35
CA SER A 120 -8.90 8.21 13.76
C SER A 120 -9.41 8.83 15.08
N ASP A 121 -10.67 8.64 15.43
CA ASP A 121 -11.27 9.10 16.68
C ASP A 121 -10.92 8.21 17.90
N ILE A 122 -10.26 7.07 17.69
CA ILE A 122 -9.87 6.17 18.79
C ILE A 122 -8.66 6.76 19.53
N PRO A 123 -8.76 7.07 20.83
CA PRO A 123 -7.62 7.56 21.61
C PRO A 123 -6.45 6.56 21.59
N GLY A 124 -5.25 7.06 21.30
CA GLY A 124 -4.04 6.23 21.19
C GLY A 124 -3.69 5.80 19.76
N VAL A 125 -4.56 6.05 18.78
CA VAL A 125 -4.22 5.93 17.36
C VAL A 125 -3.40 7.15 16.96
N GLU A 126 -2.12 6.93 16.69
CA GLU A 126 -1.16 8.00 16.35
C GLU A 126 -0.94 8.15 14.85
N TRP A 127 -1.00 7.04 14.10
CA TRP A 127 -0.92 7.03 12.64
C TRP A 127 -1.84 5.98 12.00
N ILE A 128 -2.54 6.40 10.95
CA ILE A 128 -3.31 5.55 10.03
C ILE A 128 -2.71 5.72 8.64
N ARG A 129 -2.31 4.62 8.02
CA ARG A 129 -1.76 4.60 6.67
C ARG A 129 -2.63 3.74 5.76
N LEU A 130 -2.84 4.22 4.53
CA LEU A 130 -3.73 3.60 3.56
C LEU A 130 -2.94 2.98 2.42
N HIS A 131 -3.19 1.69 2.14
CA HIS A 131 -2.48 0.93 1.12
C HIS A 131 -3.40 0.40 0.04
N TYR A 132 -2.90 0.28 -1.19
CA TYR A 132 -3.57 -0.37 -2.32
C TYR A 132 -4.87 0.31 -2.75
N GLY A 133 -4.83 1.63 -2.95
CA GLY A 133 -5.90 2.35 -3.62
C GLY A 133 -6.01 1.99 -5.11
N TYR A 134 -7.23 1.88 -5.61
CA TYR A 134 -7.49 1.72 -7.03
C TYR A 134 -7.86 3.09 -7.64
N PRO A 135 -7.33 3.46 -8.82
CA PRO A 135 -7.49 4.82 -9.34
C PRO A 135 -8.90 5.12 -9.85
N SER A 136 -9.58 4.12 -10.46
CA SER A 136 -10.93 4.33 -11.01
C SER A 136 -11.98 4.38 -9.91
N HIS A 137 -12.88 5.36 -9.97
CA HIS A 137 -13.91 5.61 -8.96
C HIS A 137 -13.32 5.80 -7.55
N PHE A 138 -12.29 6.63 -7.46
CA PHE A 138 -11.66 6.96 -6.18
C PHE A 138 -12.65 7.71 -5.26
N PRO A 139 -12.75 7.33 -3.96
CA PRO A 139 -13.64 7.99 -3.01
C PRO A 139 -13.07 9.37 -2.61
N TYR A 140 -13.39 10.41 -3.34
CA TYR A 140 -12.83 11.75 -3.11
C TYR A 140 -13.14 12.32 -1.72
N ASP A 141 -14.20 11.87 -1.07
CA ASP A 141 -14.52 12.22 0.32
C ASP A 141 -13.44 11.76 1.33
N LEU A 142 -12.48 10.92 0.89
CA LEU A 142 -11.31 10.55 1.67
C LEU A 142 -10.30 11.71 1.80
N LEU A 143 -10.21 12.58 0.79
CA LEU A 143 -9.21 13.65 0.78
C LEU A 143 -9.39 14.67 1.91
N PRO A 144 -10.62 15.17 2.21
CA PRO A 144 -10.86 15.98 3.41
C PRO A 144 -10.42 15.27 4.70
N VAL A 145 -10.73 13.99 4.86
CA VAL A 145 -10.32 13.21 6.04
C VAL A 145 -8.80 13.19 6.19
N MET A 146 -8.08 12.90 5.10
CA MET A 146 -6.61 12.92 5.09
C MET A 146 -6.03 14.30 5.39
N ARG A 147 -6.68 15.39 4.95
CA ARG A 147 -6.23 16.75 5.19
C ARG A 147 -6.44 17.18 6.64
N GLU A 148 -7.61 16.87 7.21
CA GLU A 148 -8.10 17.44 8.47
C GLU A 148 -7.73 16.61 9.70
N ARG A 149 -7.40 15.34 9.54
CA ARG A 149 -6.99 14.44 10.62
C ARG A 149 -5.47 14.33 10.69
N ASP A 150 -4.86 14.83 11.75
CA ASP A 150 -3.40 14.85 11.93
C ASP A 150 -2.80 13.44 12.08
N ASN A 151 -3.59 12.48 12.54
CA ASN A 151 -3.21 11.09 12.69
C ASN A 151 -3.49 10.24 11.44
N VAL A 152 -4.04 10.81 10.36
CA VAL A 152 -4.09 10.15 9.05
C VAL A 152 -2.88 10.58 8.24
N CYS A 153 -2.00 9.65 7.95
CA CYS A 153 -0.77 9.91 7.22
C CYS A 153 -1.08 10.54 5.84
N LYS A 154 -0.40 11.63 5.52
CA LYS A 154 -0.50 12.25 4.19
C LYS A 154 0.31 11.44 3.18
N TYR A 155 -0.12 10.22 2.98
CA TYR A 155 0.50 9.19 2.17
C TYR A 155 -0.60 8.37 1.49
N MET A 156 -0.54 8.24 0.16
CA MET A 156 -1.49 7.43 -0.58
C MET A 156 -0.76 6.49 -1.53
N ASP A 157 -0.93 5.19 -1.29
CA ASP A 157 -0.46 4.16 -2.19
C ASP A 157 -1.56 3.83 -3.20
N ILE A 158 -1.31 4.15 -4.48
CA ILE A 158 -2.26 3.99 -5.56
C ILE A 158 -1.63 3.26 -6.75
N ALA A 159 -2.11 2.05 -7.02
CA ALA A 159 -1.56 1.19 -8.06
C ALA A 159 -2.05 1.62 -9.45
N LEU A 160 -1.28 2.44 -10.17
CA LEU A 160 -1.64 2.96 -11.50
C LEU A 160 -1.34 1.96 -12.62
N GLN A 161 -0.24 1.25 -12.52
CA GLN A 161 0.28 0.24 -13.45
C GLN A 161 0.83 0.81 -14.75
N HIS A 162 0.14 1.69 -15.43
CA HIS A 162 0.56 2.35 -16.67
C HIS A 162 -0.12 3.72 -16.84
N ILE A 163 0.20 4.45 -17.93
CA ILE A 163 -0.42 5.75 -18.26
C ILE A 163 -0.95 5.83 -19.68
N SER A 164 -0.39 5.05 -20.62
CA SER A 164 -0.84 5.06 -22.01
C SER A 164 -2.26 4.51 -22.11
N ASP A 165 -3.17 5.23 -22.77
CA ASP A 165 -4.57 4.82 -22.91
C ASP A 165 -4.73 3.45 -23.59
N PRO A 166 -3.98 3.09 -24.67
CA PRO A 166 -3.97 1.75 -25.22
C PRO A 166 -3.63 0.69 -24.17
N MET A 167 -2.61 0.93 -23.35
CA MET A 167 -2.18 -0.02 -22.31
C MET A 167 -3.18 -0.11 -21.16
N LEU A 168 -3.69 1.01 -20.68
CA LEU A 168 -4.73 1.04 -19.65
C LEU A 168 -5.97 0.24 -20.09
N LYS A 169 -6.35 0.36 -21.36
CA LYS A 169 -7.46 -0.41 -21.96
C LYS A 169 -7.13 -1.91 -22.01
N MET A 170 -5.94 -2.29 -22.50
CA MET A 170 -5.50 -3.69 -22.54
C MET A 170 -5.36 -4.30 -21.15
N MET A 171 -4.86 -3.53 -20.20
CA MET A 171 -4.78 -3.91 -18.79
C MET A 171 -6.15 -3.92 -18.08
N ARG A 172 -7.22 -3.46 -18.74
CA ARG A 172 -8.60 -3.36 -18.21
C ARG A 172 -8.68 -2.53 -16.93
N ARG A 173 -7.99 -1.39 -16.93
CA ARG A 173 -7.90 -0.52 -15.73
C ARG A 173 -9.10 0.38 -15.52
N ASN A 174 -9.98 0.54 -16.52
CA ASN A 174 -11.18 1.38 -16.46
C ASN A 174 -10.90 2.83 -16.00
N ILE A 175 -9.80 3.37 -16.44
CA ILE A 175 -9.39 4.77 -16.26
C ILE A 175 -8.57 5.19 -17.47
N THR A 176 -8.63 6.46 -17.82
CA THR A 176 -7.85 7.06 -18.90
C THR A 176 -6.64 7.81 -18.36
N LYS A 177 -5.71 8.14 -19.25
CA LYS A 177 -4.58 9.04 -18.97
C LYS A 177 -5.05 10.36 -18.36
N ALA A 178 -6.04 11.01 -18.98
CA ALA A 178 -6.54 12.31 -18.53
C ALA A 178 -7.13 12.23 -17.11
N GLU A 179 -7.95 11.22 -16.83
CA GLU A 179 -8.53 10.99 -15.51
C GLU A 179 -7.45 10.65 -14.45
N THR A 180 -6.38 9.96 -14.86
CA THR A 180 -5.25 9.66 -13.96
C THR A 180 -4.52 10.94 -13.56
N TYR A 181 -4.20 11.83 -14.49
CA TYR A 181 -3.58 13.12 -14.19
C TYR A 181 -4.49 13.97 -13.28
N GLU A 182 -5.78 14.09 -13.61
CA GLU A 182 -6.76 14.82 -12.79
C GLU A 182 -6.82 14.29 -11.35
N LEU A 183 -6.85 12.97 -11.18
CA LEU A 183 -6.85 12.34 -9.86
C LEU A 183 -5.62 12.73 -9.04
N LEU A 184 -4.42 12.63 -9.62
CA LEU A 184 -3.17 12.92 -8.92
C LEU A 184 -3.02 14.41 -8.60
N GLU A 185 -3.37 15.29 -9.54
CA GLU A 185 -3.40 16.73 -9.32
C GLU A 185 -4.40 17.12 -8.24
N ARG A 186 -5.57 16.51 -8.23
CA ARG A 186 -6.58 16.72 -7.21
C ARG A 186 -6.08 16.28 -5.83
N MET A 187 -5.46 15.12 -5.72
CA MET A 187 -4.85 14.68 -4.47
C MET A 187 -3.83 15.69 -3.93
N ARG A 188 -2.90 16.16 -4.77
CA ARG A 188 -1.89 17.14 -4.36
C ARG A 188 -2.50 18.50 -3.98
N ARG A 189 -3.53 18.94 -4.68
CA ARG A 189 -4.22 20.20 -4.41
C ARG A 189 -5.04 20.16 -3.12
N GLU A 190 -5.78 19.07 -2.88
CA GLU A 190 -6.69 18.96 -1.75
C GLU A 190 -6.02 18.49 -0.46
N VAL A 191 -4.88 17.79 -0.56
CA VAL A 191 -4.07 17.33 0.58
C VAL A 191 -2.64 17.85 0.41
N PRO A 192 -2.36 19.11 0.79
CA PRO A 192 -1.02 19.68 0.66
C PRO A 192 0.05 18.85 1.35
N GLY A 193 1.15 18.57 0.66
CA GLY A 193 2.25 17.77 1.17
C GLY A 193 2.01 16.26 1.14
N ILE A 194 0.95 15.79 0.47
CA ILE A 194 0.74 14.34 0.29
C ILE A 194 1.89 13.71 -0.49
N HIS A 195 2.38 12.58 0.02
CA HIS A 195 3.30 11.70 -0.70
C HIS A 195 2.51 10.64 -1.44
N LEU A 196 2.75 10.55 -2.75
CA LEU A 196 2.11 9.57 -3.63
C LEU A 196 3.07 8.42 -3.87
N ARG A 197 2.62 7.22 -3.50
CA ARG A 197 3.25 5.97 -3.86
C ARG A 197 2.48 5.31 -4.99
N THR A 198 3.21 4.75 -5.95
CA THR A 198 2.59 3.98 -7.04
C THR A 198 3.35 2.71 -7.35
N THR A 199 2.67 1.83 -8.04
CA THR A 199 3.26 0.64 -8.66
C THR A 199 2.96 0.69 -10.16
N LEU A 200 4.01 0.49 -10.97
CA LEU A 200 3.94 0.46 -12.42
C LEU A 200 4.37 -0.91 -12.96
N MET A 201 3.93 -1.21 -14.18
CA MET A 201 4.26 -2.46 -14.87
C MET A 201 4.76 -2.13 -16.27
N VAL A 202 5.84 -2.77 -16.69
CA VAL A 202 6.42 -2.67 -18.03
C VAL A 202 6.38 -4.02 -18.74
N GLY A 203 6.35 -3.99 -20.06
CA GLY A 203 6.40 -5.22 -20.86
C GLY A 203 5.10 -6.04 -20.88
N HIS A 204 3.96 -5.42 -20.54
CA HIS A 204 2.67 -6.08 -20.76
C HIS A 204 2.46 -6.35 -22.25
N PRO A 205 1.85 -7.49 -22.65
CA PRO A 205 1.57 -7.78 -24.05
C PRO A 205 0.97 -6.57 -24.79
N GLY A 206 1.55 -6.26 -25.95
CA GLY A 206 1.14 -5.14 -26.79
C GLY A 206 1.76 -3.78 -26.42
N GLU A 207 2.57 -3.68 -25.39
CA GLU A 207 3.27 -2.43 -25.04
C GLU A 207 4.30 -2.07 -26.12
N THR A 208 4.09 -0.94 -26.77
CA THR A 208 5.00 -0.40 -27.77
C THR A 208 6.10 0.46 -27.12
N GLU A 209 7.13 0.81 -27.91
CA GLU A 209 8.14 1.75 -27.46
C GLU A 209 7.54 3.12 -27.14
N GLN A 210 6.56 3.56 -27.94
CA GLN A 210 5.86 4.82 -27.70
C GLN A 210 5.08 4.81 -26.36
N ASP A 211 4.44 3.70 -26.01
CA ASP A 211 3.73 3.55 -24.73
C ASP A 211 4.72 3.62 -23.56
N PHE A 212 5.87 2.96 -23.70
CA PHE A 212 6.93 3.01 -22.69
C PHE A 212 7.52 4.42 -22.53
N GLU A 213 7.83 5.12 -23.64
CA GLU A 213 8.27 6.51 -23.57
C GLU A 213 7.24 7.42 -22.91
N GLU A 214 5.94 7.18 -23.15
CA GLU A 214 4.87 7.92 -22.49
C GLU A 214 4.86 7.67 -20.98
N LEU A 215 5.08 6.43 -20.55
CA LEU A 215 5.22 6.05 -19.14
C LEU A 215 6.40 6.78 -18.49
N ILE A 216 7.54 6.85 -19.17
CA ILE A 216 8.73 7.57 -18.67
C ILE A 216 8.44 9.07 -18.51
N ARG A 217 7.78 9.68 -19.49
CA ARG A 217 7.38 11.11 -19.41
C ARG A 217 6.46 11.33 -18.21
N PHE A 218 5.46 10.48 -18.05
CA PHE A 218 4.53 10.54 -16.92
C PHE A 218 5.24 10.50 -15.56
N VAL A 219 6.18 9.57 -15.36
CA VAL A 219 6.95 9.47 -14.11
C VAL A 219 7.78 10.74 -13.86
N LYS A 220 8.39 11.31 -14.90
CA LYS A 220 9.14 12.57 -14.81
C LYS A 220 8.26 13.77 -14.49
N ASP A 221 7.03 13.80 -15.02
CA ASP A 221 6.08 14.90 -14.83
C ASP A 221 5.47 14.85 -13.41
N ILE A 222 5.01 13.69 -12.96
CA ILE A 222 4.36 13.53 -11.65
C ILE A 222 5.36 13.54 -10.50
N ARG A 223 6.57 12.98 -10.70
CA ARG A 223 7.62 12.88 -9.69
C ARG A 223 7.11 12.21 -8.42
N PHE A 224 6.72 10.96 -8.54
CA PHE A 224 6.25 10.18 -7.38
C PHE A 224 7.31 10.16 -6.29
N GLU A 225 6.89 10.41 -5.05
CA GLU A 225 7.78 10.34 -3.90
C GLU A 225 8.25 8.91 -3.65
N ARG A 226 7.38 7.93 -3.93
CA ARG A 226 7.69 6.49 -3.84
C ARG A 226 7.12 5.76 -5.05
N MET A 227 7.90 4.88 -5.64
CA MET A 227 7.46 4.06 -6.77
C MET A 227 8.16 2.72 -6.77
N GLY A 228 7.37 1.66 -6.96
CA GLY A 228 7.85 0.34 -7.35
C GLY A 228 7.43 0.03 -8.79
N ALA A 229 8.19 -0.82 -9.49
CA ALA A 229 7.82 -1.30 -10.80
C ALA A 229 8.14 -2.79 -10.96
N PHE A 230 7.42 -3.44 -11.89
CA PHE A 230 7.59 -4.85 -12.22
C PHE A 230 7.64 -5.06 -13.72
N ALA A 231 8.45 -6.00 -14.16
CA ALA A 231 8.30 -6.61 -15.48
C ALA A 231 7.05 -7.51 -15.50
N TYR A 232 6.28 -7.46 -16.57
CA TYR A 232 5.10 -8.33 -16.72
C TYR A 232 5.47 -9.79 -16.66
N SER A 233 4.71 -10.56 -15.87
CA SER A 233 4.73 -12.01 -15.81
C SER A 233 3.45 -12.58 -16.42
N HIS A 234 3.60 -13.61 -17.28
CA HIS A 234 2.49 -14.22 -18.00
C HIS A 234 1.82 -15.30 -17.13
N GLU A 235 1.02 -14.86 -16.16
CA GLU A 235 0.41 -15.70 -15.13
C GLU A 235 -0.74 -16.53 -15.65
N GLU A 236 -0.65 -17.84 -15.49
CA GLU A 236 -1.68 -18.79 -15.90
C GLU A 236 -3.05 -18.48 -15.30
N GLY A 237 -4.11 -18.69 -16.10
CA GLY A 237 -5.49 -18.44 -15.68
C GLY A 237 -5.95 -16.99 -15.75
N THR A 238 -5.05 -16.01 -15.89
CA THR A 238 -5.42 -14.60 -16.05
C THR A 238 -6.04 -14.32 -17.42
N TYR A 239 -6.79 -13.22 -17.53
CA TYR A 239 -7.34 -12.79 -18.81
C TYR A 239 -6.24 -12.55 -19.87
N ALA A 240 -5.14 -11.91 -19.46
CA ALA A 240 -4.02 -11.65 -20.36
C ALA A 240 -3.40 -12.94 -20.88
N TYR A 241 -3.20 -13.93 -20.02
CA TYR A 241 -2.70 -15.25 -20.41
C TYR A 241 -3.59 -15.93 -21.47
N GLN A 242 -4.91 -15.82 -21.32
CA GLN A 242 -5.87 -16.50 -22.21
C GLN A 242 -6.09 -15.78 -23.54
N HIS A 243 -5.87 -14.45 -23.61
CA HIS A 243 -6.31 -13.63 -24.75
C HIS A 243 -5.19 -12.86 -25.43
N TYR A 244 -4.04 -12.70 -24.79
CA TYR A 244 -2.90 -11.98 -25.34
C TYR A 244 -1.72 -12.91 -25.50
N LYS A 245 -0.93 -12.67 -26.55
CA LYS A 245 0.32 -13.37 -26.76
C LYS A 245 1.45 -12.54 -26.15
N ASP A 246 2.24 -13.16 -25.29
CA ASP A 246 3.43 -12.53 -24.72
C ASP A 246 4.58 -12.56 -25.72
N GLU A 247 4.66 -11.52 -26.57
CA GLU A 247 5.64 -11.41 -27.65
C GLU A 247 6.83 -10.54 -27.30
N ILE A 248 6.79 -9.82 -26.15
CA ILE A 248 7.90 -8.95 -25.73
C ILE A 248 8.98 -9.83 -25.07
N PRO A 249 10.21 -9.86 -25.60
CA PRO A 249 11.29 -10.63 -25.01
C PRO A 249 11.55 -10.23 -23.56
N GLN A 250 11.90 -11.21 -22.71
CA GLN A 250 12.17 -10.95 -21.30
C GLN A 250 13.30 -9.92 -21.08
N GLU A 251 14.30 -9.93 -21.94
CA GLU A 251 15.39 -8.95 -21.93
C GLU A 251 14.87 -7.52 -22.12
N VAL A 252 13.96 -7.31 -23.08
CA VAL A 252 13.34 -5.99 -23.33
C VAL A 252 12.50 -5.53 -22.11
N LYS A 253 11.76 -6.44 -21.49
CA LYS A 253 11.01 -6.14 -20.27
C LYS A 253 11.95 -5.71 -19.14
N GLN A 254 13.07 -6.42 -18.97
CA GLN A 254 14.06 -6.11 -17.95
C GLN A 254 14.75 -4.76 -18.23
N ASP A 255 15.14 -4.50 -19.48
CA ASP A 255 15.76 -3.23 -19.87
C ASP A 255 14.83 -2.03 -19.58
N ARG A 256 13.55 -2.19 -19.91
CA ARG A 256 12.52 -1.17 -19.59
C ARG A 256 12.36 -0.96 -18.09
N LEU A 257 12.33 -2.04 -17.32
CA LEU A 257 12.25 -1.98 -15.86
C LEU A 257 13.46 -1.24 -15.26
N ASP A 258 14.65 -1.63 -15.67
CA ASP A 258 15.91 -1.03 -15.18
C ASP A 258 16.00 0.45 -15.55
N TYR A 259 15.56 0.82 -16.76
CA TYR A 259 15.53 2.22 -17.16
C TYR A 259 14.52 3.03 -16.35
N LEU A 260 13.31 2.51 -16.17
CA LEU A 260 12.25 3.15 -15.37
C LEU A 260 12.71 3.35 -13.91
N MET A 261 13.34 2.34 -13.32
CA MET A 261 13.83 2.41 -11.93
C MET A 261 15.00 3.40 -11.77
N ARG A 262 15.91 3.51 -12.76
CA ARG A 262 16.93 4.57 -12.75
C ARG A 262 16.35 5.97 -12.80
N VAL A 263 15.27 6.18 -13.58
CA VAL A 263 14.56 7.47 -13.60
C VAL A 263 13.98 7.78 -12.23
N GLN A 264 13.35 6.80 -11.60
CA GLN A 264 12.77 6.97 -10.26
C GLN A 264 13.83 7.18 -9.18
N GLU A 265 14.97 6.52 -9.27
CA GLU A 265 16.08 6.72 -8.33
C GLU A 265 16.54 8.18 -8.31
N GLY A 266 16.69 8.81 -9.49
CA GLY A 266 17.00 10.23 -9.59
C GLY A 266 15.92 11.13 -8.97
N ILE A 267 14.64 10.81 -9.20
CA ILE A 267 13.52 11.54 -8.60
C ILE A 267 13.53 11.38 -7.07
N SER A 268 13.75 10.17 -6.57
CA SER A 268 13.81 9.87 -5.14
C SER A 268 14.96 10.63 -4.47
N ALA A 269 16.14 10.68 -5.10
CA ALA A 269 17.28 11.45 -4.62
C ALA A 269 16.94 12.95 -4.49
N ASP A 270 16.33 13.55 -5.51
CA ASP A 270 15.91 14.96 -5.47
C ASP A 270 14.86 15.23 -4.38
N VAL A 271 13.85 14.36 -4.26
CA VAL A 271 12.80 14.46 -3.24
C VAL A 271 13.40 14.35 -1.84
N ASN A 272 14.30 13.40 -1.61
CA ASN A 272 14.94 13.23 -0.31
C ASN A 272 15.89 14.40 -0.01
N ALA A 273 16.68 14.88 -0.99
CA ALA A 273 17.54 16.05 -0.83
C ALA A 273 16.75 17.31 -0.43
N SER A 274 15.52 17.49 -0.95
CA SER A 274 14.65 18.60 -0.58
C SER A 274 14.22 18.60 0.90
N LYS A 275 14.33 17.45 1.59
CA LYS A 275 13.98 17.31 3.00
C LYS A 275 15.12 17.71 3.95
N VAL A 276 16.35 17.88 3.46
CA VAL A 276 17.51 18.28 4.28
C VAL A 276 17.24 19.63 4.92
N GLY A 277 17.48 19.71 6.23
CA GLY A 277 17.20 20.88 7.07
C GLY A 277 15.79 20.94 7.63
N GLN A 278 14.85 20.15 7.13
CA GLN A 278 13.49 20.05 7.65
C GLN A 278 13.42 19.14 8.88
N THR A 279 12.38 19.32 9.68
CA THR A 279 12.12 18.51 10.88
C THR A 279 10.82 17.73 10.68
N PHE A 280 10.89 16.43 10.99
CA PHE A 280 9.74 15.53 10.88
C PHE A 280 9.47 14.83 12.21
N ARG A 281 8.19 14.53 12.46
CA ARG A 281 7.79 13.58 13.47
C ARG A 281 8.12 12.16 12.95
N VAL A 282 8.91 11.40 13.70
CA VAL A 282 9.44 10.10 13.33
C VAL A 282 9.08 9.08 14.40
N ILE A 283 8.58 7.92 14.01
CA ILE A 283 8.48 6.75 14.88
C ILE A 283 9.78 5.95 14.75
N VAL A 284 10.39 5.58 15.86
CA VAL A 284 11.55 4.69 15.87
C VAL A 284 11.08 3.25 15.77
N ASP A 285 11.49 2.53 14.74
CA ASP A 285 11.08 1.14 14.53
C ASP A 285 12.01 0.16 15.26
N ARG A 286 13.32 0.41 15.20
CA ARG A 286 14.33 -0.48 15.76
C ARG A 286 15.65 0.25 16.09
N GLU A 287 16.45 -0.43 16.86
CA GLU A 287 17.85 -0.06 17.12
C GLU A 287 18.78 -0.99 16.35
N GLU A 288 19.76 -0.41 15.66
CA GLU A 288 20.85 -1.12 14.99
C GLU A 288 22.19 -0.71 15.60
N GLU A 289 23.31 -1.29 15.14
CA GLU A 289 24.64 -1.05 15.72
C GLU A 289 24.99 0.44 15.75
N ASP A 290 24.87 1.14 14.61
CA ASP A 290 25.30 2.52 14.45
C ASP A 290 24.17 3.55 14.54
N PHE A 291 22.91 3.16 14.35
CA PHE A 291 21.78 4.04 14.23
C PHE A 291 20.54 3.52 14.96
N TYR A 292 19.64 4.43 15.31
CA TYR A 292 18.22 4.12 15.43
C TYR A 292 17.59 4.28 14.05
N VAL A 293 16.73 3.35 13.68
CA VAL A 293 16.02 3.36 12.41
C VAL A 293 14.57 3.70 12.65
N GLY A 294 14.05 4.66 11.92
CA GLY A 294 12.68 5.10 12.05
C GLY A 294 12.05 5.50 10.72
N ARG A 295 10.80 5.92 10.78
CA ARG A 295 10.03 6.36 9.60
C ARG A 295 9.27 7.63 9.89
N THR A 296 9.05 8.40 8.83
CA THR A 296 8.12 9.53 8.85
C THR A 296 6.69 9.10 8.52
N GLN A 297 5.71 9.99 8.62
CA GLN A 297 4.36 9.73 8.14
C GLN A 297 4.28 9.44 6.63
N TYR A 298 5.32 9.68 5.90
CA TYR A 298 5.41 9.53 4.45
C TYR A 298 6.01 8.21 3.99
N ASP A 299 6.38 7.34 4.92
CA ASP A 299 7.12 6.13 4.63
C ASP A 299 6.46 4.92 5.31
N SER A 300 6.09 3.93 4.51
CA SER A 300 5.47 2.68 4.97
C SER A 300 6.52 1.72 5.52
N PRO A 301 6.22 0.96 6.58
CA PRO A 301 7.15 -0.04 7.09
C PRO A 301 7.50 -1.08 6.00
N GLU A 302 8.76 -1.53 6.01
CA GLU A 302 9.31 -2.62 5.20
C GLU A 302 9.43 -2.37 3.69
N VAL A 303 8.80 -1.32 3.14
CA VAL A 303 8.75 -1.10 1.67
C VAL A 303 9.23 0.27 1.21
N ASP A 304 9.25 1.26 2.10
CA ASP A 304 9.68 2.62 1.76
C ASP A 304 11.00 2.97 2.48
N PRO A 305 11.68 4.04 2.08
CA PRO A 305 12.91 4.53 2.72
C PRO A 305 12.75 4.79 4.23
N GLU A 306 13.87 4.65 4.92
CA GLU A 306 13.98 4.84 6.35
C GLU A 306 14.72 6.14 6.70
N ILE A 307 14.64 6.57 7.94
CA ILE A 307 15.49 7.61 8.48
C ILE A 307 16.44 7.02 9.52
N LEU A 308 17.73 7.14 9.26
CA LEU A 308 18.83 6.68 10.10
C LEU A 308 19.19 7.80 11.09
N ILE A 309 18.96 7.57 12.38
CA ILE A 309 19.07 8.59 13.42
C ILE A 309 20.35 8.33 14.25
N SER A 310 21.20 9.34 14.41
CA SER A 310 22.42 9.22 15.20
C SER A 310 22.13 8.83 16.64
N LYS A 311 23.03 8.03 17.25
CA LYS A 311 22.93 7.55 18.64
C LYS A 311 23.43 8.56 19.68
N ASP A 312 23.44 9.86 19.38
CA ASP A 312 23.82 10.90 20.32
C ASP A 312 22.90 10.97 21.55
N THR A 313 21.66 10.54 21.39
CA THR A 313 20.64 10.50 22.44
C THR A 313 19.97 9.13 22.45
N PRO A 314 19.79 8.49 23.62
CA PRO A 314 19.06 7.21 23.70
C PRO A 314 17.60 7.37 23.28
N LEU A 315 17.15 6.50 22.36
CA LEU A 315 15.77 6.45 21.87
C LEU A 315 15.14 5.10 22.17
N SER A 316 13.81 5.08 22.25
CA SER A 316 13.06 3.85 22.48
C SER A 316 12.25 3.46 21.24
N PRO A 317 12.41 2.24 20.70
CA PRO A 317 11.54 1.73 19.65
C PRO A 317 10.05 1.87 20.01
N GLY A 318 9.22 2.20 19.03
CA GLY A 318 7.81 2.48 19.19
C GLY A 318 7.48 3.86 19.79
N SER A 319 8.47 4.73 19.96
CA SER A 319 8.27 6.11 20.42
C SER A 319 8.48 7.11 19.31
N PHE A 320 7.78 8.25 19.41
CA PHE A 320 7.85 9.35 18.45
C PHE A 320 8.83 10.41 18.92
N TYR A 321 9.60 10.92 17.97
CA TYR A 321 10.57 12.00 18.19
C TYR A 321 10.50 13.03 17.07
N GLN A 322 10.92 14.27 17.37
CA GLN A 322 11.16 15.30 16.37
C GLN A 322 12.59 15.14 15.85
N VAL A 323 12.73 14.80 14.57
CA VAL A 323 14.02 14.54 13.95
C VAL A 323 14.28 15.53 12.84
N LYS A 324 15.41 16.23 12.92
CA LYS A 324 15.89 17.10 11.84
C LYS A 324 16.69 16.26 10.86
N VAL A 325 16.33 16.31 9.59
CA VAL A 325 17.09 15.70 8.51
C VAL A 325 18.37 16.51 8.29
N ILE A 326 19.52 15.84 8.33
CA ILE A 326 20.85 16.45 8.19
C ILE A 326 21.53 16.09 6.90
N ASP A 327 21.18 14.93 6.31
CA ASP A 327 21.69 14.43 5.03
C ASP A 327 20.66 13.50 4.39
N ALA A 328 20.82 13.21 3.09
CA ALA A 328 19.89 12.37 2.33
C ALA A 328 20.61 11.63 1.20
N GLN A 329 20.17 10.40 0.96
CA GLN A 329 20.52 9.58 -0.20
C GLN A 329 19.25 9.24 -1.00
N ALA A 330 19.40 8.52 -2.11
CA ALA A 330 18.27 8.16 -2.96
C ALA A 330 17.20 7.34 -2.21
N PHE A 331 17.62 6.51 -1.24
CA PHE A 331 16.73 5.59 -0.54
C PHE A 331 16.59 5.90 0.97
N ASP A 332 17.55 6.62 1.58
CA ASP A 332 17.53 6.86 3.02
C ASP A 332 17.75 8.34 3.36
N LEU A 333 17.22 8.71 4.52
CA LEU A 333 17.47 9.99 5.17
C LEU A 333 18.38 9.78 6.38
N TYR A 334 19.19 10.78 6.71
CA TYR A 334 19.97 10.81 7.93
C TYR A 334 19.45 11.94 8.83
N GLY A 335 19.26 11.63 10.10
CA GLY A 335 18.62 12.55 11.02
C GLY A 335 19.27 12.63 12.39
N LYS A 336 18.92 13.73 13.09
CA LYS A 336 19.31 13.97 14.46
C LYS A 336 18.08 14.41 15.25
N VAL A 337 17.88 13.85 16.44
CA VAL A 337 16.79 14.24 17.34
C VAL A 337 17.00 15.66 17.82
N LEU A 338 15.91 16.42 17.83
CA LEU A 338 15.86 17.73 18.49
C LEU A 338 15.53 17.55 19.98
N ASN A 339 16.34 18.14 20.85
CA ASN A 339 16.15 18.15 22.30
C ASN A 339 14.96 19.03 22.72
#